data_3ab337ee2801171fbf11d32e64e6c3f9
#
_entry.id   3ab337ee2801171fbf11d32e64e6c3f9
#
_cell.length_a   1.000
_cell.length_b   1.000
_cell.length_c   1.000
_cell.angle_alpha   90.00
_cell.angle_beta   90.00
_cell.angle_gamma   90.00
#
_symmetry.space_group_name_H-M   'P 1'
#
loop_
_entity.id
_entity.type
_entity.pdbx_description
1 polymer ?
#
loop_
_entity_poly.entity_id
_entity_poly.type
_entity_poly.pdbx_seq_one_letter_code
_entity_poly.pdbx_strand_id
1 'polypeptide(L)'
;MDINNKKQYNQGIGKYKILSSTAGVGSLVTTKWGGFIMPLSISDWQFIKTLSAEITKPENANHTLQQLGNLAGVEIIDDTRFVEFLKQKKQMTALKCFIAVPHIQLDKFNQIDKSEHPIYKKKQDLGVELKDEMFVIPAINFPKWFISSKNYELKSIDDWAEIWKTERCNDGKMDYFAPPRDPYKKTFRTFKKSMLTDKTVYDLLKPVPMVLICPNGHISDIPWYQYFCAKLAGEKIDRPEGFELFNYDYVSCPKSPDEKHNLQWITNRNQGESWGTLKCSHCQRTVSLAGIMNIKPFCRGERPWDSENRREICMSGHDRTIMQMALVT
;
A
#
# COMPACT_ATOMS: atom_id res chain seq x y z
N MET A 1 15.63 -31.89 7.70
CA MET A 1 15.34 -30.68 6.91
C MET A 1 14.75 -29.65 7.84
N ASP A 2 15.50 -28.64 8.02
CA ASP A 2 15.60 -27.81 9.20
C ASP A 2 14.38 -26.96 9.56
N ILE A 3 14.01 -27.07 10.82
CA ILE A 3 13.10 -26.16 11.54
C ILE A 3 13.63 -24.69 11.48
N ASN A 4 14.88 -24.49 11.13
CA ASN A 4 15.52 -23.19 10.96
C ASN A 4 15.06 -22.38 9.74
N ASN A 5 14.42 -22.99 8.76
CA ASN A 5 13.89 -22.26 7.59
C ASN A 5 12.61 -21.45 7.88
N LYS A 6 11.93 -21.66 9.02
CA LYS A 6 10.80 -20.81 9.42
C LYS A 6 11.24 -19.45 9.97
N LYS A 7 12.47 -19.32 10.49
CA LYS A 7 13.00 -18.05 11.00
C LYS A 7 13.31 -17.02 9.91
N GLN A 8 13.51 -17.45 8.66
CA GLN A 8 13.77 -16.54 7.54
C GLN A 8 12.54 -15.73 7.09
N TYR A 9 11.32 -16.13 7.48
CA TYR A 9 10.10 -15.44 7.08
C TYR A 9 9.72 -14.26 7.98
N ASN A 10 10.36 -14.12 9.13
CA ASN A 10 10.17 -13.03 10.08
C ASN A 10 11.35 -12.04 10.07
N GLN A 11 11.92 -11.78 8.90
CA GLN A 11 12.84 -10.67 8.77
C GLN A 11 12.05 -9.35 8.85
N GLY A 12 11.66 -9.00 10.07
CA GLY A 12 11.51 -7.62 10.43
C GLY A 12 12.79 -6.88 10.07
N ILE A 13 12.71 -5.60 9.82
CA ILE A 13 13.86 -4.73 9.69
C ILE A 13 14.71 -5.01 10.95
N GLY A 14 15.92 -5.55 10.77
CA GLY A 14 16.78 -5.88 11.90
C GLY A 14 16.98 -4.66 12.78
N LYS A 15 17.24 -4.87 14.07
CA LYS A 15 17.37 -3.83 15.12
C LYS A 15 18.20 -2.59 14.68
N TYR A 16 19.11 -2.76 13.76
CA TYR A 16 20.04 -1.73 13.28
C TYR A 16 19.80 -1.32 11.81
N LYS A 17 18.72 -1.78 11.18
CA LYS A 17 18.40 -1.33 9.82
C LYS A 17 17.71 0.02 9.88
N ILE A 18 18.40 1.03 9.42
CA ILE A 18 17.79 2.32 9.10
C ILE A 18 16.77 2.07 8.00
N LEU A 19 15.56 2.63 8.12
CA LEU A 19 14.60 2.67 7.03
C LEU A 19 15.27 3.38 5.87
N SER A 20 15.78 2.60 4.93
CA SER A 20 16.43 3.12 3.73
C SER A 20 15.36 3.64 2.77
N SER A 21 15.78 4.39 1.77
CA SER A 21 14.93 4.90 0.69
C SER A 21 14.07 3.83 0.00
N THR A 22 14.43 2.55 0.12
CA THR A 22 13.69 1.42 -0.47
C THR A 22 12.52 0.92 0.37
N ALA A 23 12.36 1.40 1.60
CA ALA A 23 11.28 0.98 2.50
C ALA A 23 10.70 2.15 3.32
N GLY A 24 10.97 3.39 2.93
CA GLY A 24 10.48 4.59 3.60
C GLY A 24 9.02 4.93 3.27
N VAL A 25 8.54 5.98 3.91
CA VAL A 25 7.20 6.54 3.64
C VAL A 25 7.01 6.81 2.16
N GLY A 26 5.88 6.38 1.60
CA GLY A 26 5.55 6.55 0.18
C GLY A 26 6.34 5.64 -0.78
N SER A 27 7.24 4.79 -0.29
CA SER A 27 7.94 3.83 -1.14
C SER A 27 7.05 2.61 -1.46
N LEU A 28 7.26 2.01 -2.62
CA LEU A 28 6.59 0.75 -2.97
C LEU A 28 7.41 -0.43 -2.47
N VAL A 29 6.82 -1.22 -1.61
CA VAL A 29 7.46 -2.38 -0.98
C VAL A 29 6.77 -3.66 -1.46
N THR A 30 7.53 -4.56 -2.09
CA THR A 30 7.03 -5.86 -2.52
C THR A 30 6.76 -6.77 -1.32
N THR A 31 5.60 -7.37 -1.28
CA THR A 31 5.21 -8.34 -0.26
C THR A 31 5.54 -9.77 -0.66
N LYS A 32 5.56 -10.68 0.32
CA LYS A 32 5.79 -12.13 0.06
C LYS A 32 4.73 -12.77 -0.82
N TRP A 33 3.53 -12.22 -0.86
CA TRP A 33 2.42 -12.72 -1.68
C TRP A 33 2.37 -12.11 -3.08
N GLY A 34 3.40 -11.29 -3.46
CA GLY A 34 3.55 -10.71 -4.80
C GLY A 34 2.76 -9.44 -5.05
N GLY A 35 2.10 -8.89 -4.01
CA GLY A 35 1.50 -7.56 -4.08
C GLY A 35 2.45 -6.48 -3.58
N PHE A 36 2.02 -5.24 -3.71
CA PHE A 36 2.80 -4.08 -3.26
C PHE A 36 2.05 -3.35 -2.15
N ILE A 37 2.81 -2.83 -1.19
CA ILE A 37 2.31 -1.96 -0.14
C ILE A 37 3.11 -0.68 -0.11
N MET A 38 2.49 0.36 0.42
CA MET A 38 3.09 1.68 0.58
C MET A 38 2.96 2.10 2.05
N PRO A 39 4.08 2.24 2.79
CA PRO A 39 4.06 2.75 4.16
C PRO A 39 3.48 4.17 4.20
N LEU A 40 2.60 4.39 5.18
CA LEU A 40 1.96 5.68 5.40
C LEU A 40 2.92 6.69 6.05
N SER A 41 2.48 7.94 6.08
CA SER A 41 3.19 9.05 6.71
C SER A 41 3.51 8.75 8.18
N ILE A 42 4.63 9.28 8.65
CA ILE A 42 5.08 9.11 10.05
C ILE A 42 4.02 9.59 11.04
N SER A 43 3.23 10.62 10.68
CA SER A 43 2.10 11.08 11.48
C SER A 43 1.02 10.01 11.72
N ASP A 44 0.96 8.98 10.90
CA ASP A 44 0.01 7.87 11.05
C ASP A 44 0.52 6.74 11.95
N TRP A 45 1.81 6.73 12.30
CA TRP A 45 2.41 5.65 13.09
C TRP A 45 2.04 5.80 14.56
N GLN A 46 1.33 4.81 15.11
CA GLN A 46 0.80 4.91 16.46
C GLN A 46 1.87 5.10 17.54
N PHE A 47 3.02 4.45 17.39
CA PHE A 47 4.13 4.62 18.35
C PHE A 47 4.74 6.02 18.29
N ILE A 48 4.73 6.70 17.13
CA ILE A 48 5.12 8.10 17.00
C ILE A 48 4.09 9.03 17.62
N LYS A 49 2.80 8.77 17.41
CA LYS A 49 1.71 9.53 18.09
C LYS A 49 1.85 9.43 19.60
N THR A 50 2.15 8.24 20.11
CA THR A 50 2.36 8.02 21.55
C THR A 50 3.58 8.81 22.05
N LEU A 51 4.70 8.78 21.33
CA LEU A 51 5.89 9.57 21.68
C LEU A 51 5.58 11.08 21.67
N SER A 52 4.90 11.56 20.65
CA SER A 52 4.52 12.99 20.54
C SER A 52 3.60 13.40 21.69
N ALA A 53 2.67 12.56 22.09
CA ALA A 53 1.79 12.80 23.23
C ALA A 53 2.59 12.88 24.55
N GLU A 54 3.58 12.00 24.76
CA GLU A 54 4.45 12.06 25.96
C GLU A 54 5.30 13.36 25.98
N ILE A 55 5.78 13.82 24.82
CA ILE A 55 6.55 15.06 24.70
C ILE A 55 5.72 16.29 25.10
N THR A 56 4.44 16.29 24.79
CA THR A 56 3.56 17.45 25.01
C THR A 56 2.96 17.53 26.41
N LYS A 57 3.09 16.48 27.23
CA LYS A 57 2.59 16.47 28.61
C LYS A 57 3.38 17.43 29.51
N PRO A 58 2.73 18.36 30.23
CA PRO A 58 3.42 19.30 31.13
C PRO A 58 4.27 18.59 32.21
N GLU A 59 3.80 17.46 32.72
CA GLU A 59 4.48 16.64 33.71
C GLU A 59 5.83 16.07 33.23
N ASN A 60 5.99 15.98 31.91
CA ASN A 60 7.19 15.45 31.26
C ASN A 60 8.18 16.52 30.79
N ALA A 61 7.93 17.80 31.11
CA ALA A 61 8.73 18.93 30.61
C ALA A 61 10.25 18.81 30.93
N ASN A 62 10.59 18.15 32.03
CA ASN A 62 11.98 17.96 32.47
C ASN A 62 12.56 16.59 32.06
N HIS A 63 11.80 15.77 31.31
CA HIS A 63 12.29 14.47 30.88
C HIS A 63 13.20 14.60 29.65
N THR A 64 14.26 13.78 29.63
CA THR A 64 15.10 13.64 28.44
C THR A 64 14.35 12.88 27.33
N LEU A 65 14.80 13.02 26.07
CA LEU A 65 14.23 12.26 24.95
C LEU A 65 14.27 10.74 25.21
N GLN A 66 15.34 10.26 25.85
CA GLN A 66 15.46 8.84 26.22
C GLN A 66 14.39 8.41 27.22
N GLN A 67 14.11 9.25 28.24
CA GLN A 67 13.04 8.98 29.20
C GLN A 67 11.67 9.00 28.54
N LEU A 68 11.41 9.98 27.68
CA LEU A 68 10.16 10.08 26.90
C LEU A 68 10.00 8.90 25.95
N GLY A 69 11.07 8.47 25.28
CA GLY A 69 11.07 7.26 24.47
C GLY A 69 10.69 6.03 25.29
N ASN A 70 11.26 5.87 26.50
CA ASN A 70 10.92 4.78 27.38
C ASN A 70 9.45 4.80 27.82
N LEU A 71 8.86 5.98 28.11
CA LEU A 71 7.44 6.13 28.44
C LEU A 71 6.53 5.77 27.25
N ALA A 72 6.90 6.23 26.05
CA ALA A 72 6.16 5.92 24.83
C ALA A 72 6.41 4.50 24.32
N GLY A 73 7.49 3.87 24.82
CA GLY A 73 7.96 2.57 24.37
C GLY A 73 8.64 2.59 23.02
N VAL A 74 9.32 3.66 22.73
CA VAL A 74 10.10 3.89 21.52
C VAL A 74 11.58 3.92 21.93
N GLU A 75 12.42 3.11 21.29
CA GLU A 75 13.87 3.15 21.51
C GLU A 75 14.43 4.37 20.77
N ILE A 76 15.02 5.30 21.52
CA ILE A 76 15.75 6.43 20.98
C ILE A 76 17.18 6.00 20.70
N ILE A 77 17.65 6.23 19.49
CA ILE A 77 19.04 6.00 19.09
C ILE A 77 19.79 7.33 19.22
N ASP A 78 20.68 7.38 20.19
CA ASP A 78 21.53 8.55 20.41
C ASP A 78 22.83 8.42 19.60
N ASP A 79 22.81 8.97 18.39
CA ASP A 79 23.99 9.17 17.57
C ASP A 79 24.14 10.65 17.22
N THR A 80 24.60 11.40 18.20
CA THR A 80 24.75 12.86 18.10
C THR A 80 25.61 13.27 16.91
N ARG A 81 26.68 12.53 16.62
CA ARG A 81 27.61 12.87 15.50
C ARG A 81 26.91 12.70 14.16
N PHE A 82 26.13 11.66 13.97
CA PHE A 82 25.41 11.44 12.72
C PHE A 82 24.24 12.41 12.57
N VAL A 83 23.56 12.75 13.65
CA VAL A 83 22.54 13.81 13.67
C VAL A 83 23.13 15.15 13.20
N GLU A 84 24.25 15.57 13.78
CA GLU A 84 24.93 16.83 13.40
C GLU A 84 25.46 16.80 11.94
N PHE A 85 25.98 15.66 11.50
CA PHE A 85 26.37 15.48 10.09
C PHE A 85 25.19 15.69 9.14
N LEU A 86 24.02 15.11 9.44
CA LEU A 86 22.82 15.25 8.61
C LEU A 86 22.27 16.69 8.63
N LYS A 87 22.30 17.36 9.77
CA LYS A 87 21.93 18.78 9.87
C LYS A 87 22.77 19.65 8.96
N GLN A 88 24.09 19.45 9.00
CA GLN A 88 25.03 20.25 8.22
C GLN A 88 25.06 19.92 6.73
N LYS A 89 25.11 18.63 6.39
CA LYS A 89 25.30 18.16 5.01
C LYS A 89 24.03 17.98 4.20
N LYS A 90 22.90 17.71 4.88
CA LYS A 90 21.62 17.44 4.25
C LYS A 90 20.53 18.45 4.59
N GLN A 91 20.88 19.53 5.25
CA GLN A 91 19.97 20.61 5.65
C GLN A 91 18.76 20.13 6.49
N MET A 92 18.93 19.02 7.21
CA MET A 92 17.90 18.46 8.10
C MET A 92 17.91 19.17 9.46
N THR A 93 17.75 20.49 9.46
CA THR A 93 17.93 21.35 10.67
C THR A 93 17.00 20.98 11.82
N ALA A 94 15.81 20.44 11.54
CA ALA A 94 14.84 20.02 12.55
C ALA A 94 15.13 18.62 13.14
N LEU A 95 16.09 17.87 12.60
CA LEU A 95 16.41 16.52 13.10
C LEU A 95 16.96 16.59 14.52
N LYS A 96 16.39 15.84 15.46
CA LYS A 96 16.84 15.78 16.87
C LYS A 96 17.50 14.45 17.25
N CYS A 97 16.92 13.35 16.81
CA CYS A 97 17.40 12.01 17.13
C CYS A 97 16.92 11.00 16.07
N PHE A 98 17.40 9.78 16.15
CA PHE A 98 16.82 8.62 15.46
C PHE A 98 15.99 7.82 16.43
N ILE A 99 15.02 7.11 15.87
CA ILE A 99 14.22 6.14 16.62
C ILE A 99 14.33 4.76 15.98
N ALA A 100 14.36 3.72 16.79
CA ALA A 100 14.22 2.37 16.30
C ALA A 100 12.74 2.06 16.07
N VAL A 101 12.42 1.48 14.92
CA VAL A 101 11.09 0.90 14.70
C VAL A 101 10.93 -0.29 15.65
N PRO A 102 9.79 -0.42 16.36
CA PRO A 102 9.57 -1.53 17.27
C PRO A 102 9.82 -2.88 16.61
N HIS A 103 10.60 -3.72 17.25
CA HIS A 103 10.83 -5.08 16.75
C HIS A 103 9.65 -5.96 17.11
N ILE A 104 9.05 -6.61 16.11
CA ILE A 104 7.91 -7.50 16.27
C ILE A 104 8.35 -8.92 16.05
N GLN A 105 8.00 -9.81 16.98
CA GLN A 105 8.01 -11.25 16.78
C GLN A 105 6.59 -11.74 16.50
N LEU A 106 6.49 -12.71 15.60
CA LEU A 106 5.22 -13.39 15.36
C LEU A 106 5.24 -14.74 16.05
N ASP A 107 4.18 -15.05 16.74
CA ASP A 107 3.98 -16.35 17.36
C ASP A 107 3.76 -17.47 16.31
N LYS A 108 3.54 -18.70 16.80
CA LYS A 108 3.26 -19.87 15.94
C LYS A 108 1.97 -19.75 15.10
N PHE A 109 1.08 -18.82 15.45
CA PHE A 109 -0.16 -18.53 14.73
C PHE A 109 -0.06 -17.32 13.80
N ASN A 110 1.14 -16.75 13.61
CA ASN A 110 1.40 -15.49 12.91
C ASN A 110 0.72 -14.26 13.52
N GLN A 111 0.42 -14.31 14.81
CA GLN A 111 -0.02 -13.15 15.58
C GLN A 111 1.19 -12.46 16.21
N ILE A 112 1.05 -11.16 16.51
CA ILE A 112 2.11 -10.40 17.14
C ILE A 112 2.33 -10.94 18.56
N ASP A 113 3.53 -11.46 18.82
CA ASP A 113 3.92 -11.87 20.17
C ASP A 113 4.33 -10.64 20.98
N LYS A 114 3.37 -10.07 21.68
CA LYS A 114 3.57 -8.89 22.51
C LYS A 114 4.36 -9.19 23.79
N SER A 115 4.38 -10.45 24.26
CA SER A 115 4.98 -10.85 25.54
C SER A 115 6.48 -10.62 25.57
N GLU A 116 7.16 -10.72 24.43
CA GLU A 116 8.61 -10.48 24.31
C GLU A 116 8.97 -9.01 24.08
N HIS A 117 7.96 -8.15 23.87
CA HIS A 117 8.24 -6.74 23.60
C HIS A 117 8.48 -5.96 24.91
N PRO A 118 9.57 -5.18 25.03
CA PRO A 118 9.90 -4.46 26.25
C PRO A 118 8.78 -3.54 26.76
N ILE A 119 8.04 -2.92 25.86
CA ILE A 119 6.91 -2.06 26.20
C ILE A 119 5.76 -2.86 26.78
N TYR A 120 5.49 -4.04 26.24
CA TYR A 120 4.42 -4.90 26.74
C TYR A 120 4.63 -5.25 28.20
N LYS A 121 5.83 -5.73 28.53
CA LYS A 121 6.21 -6.07 29.92
C LYS A 121 6.00 -4.87 30.86
N LYS A 122 6.47 -3.69 30.44
CA LYS A 122 6.38 -2.47 31.25
C LYS A 122 4.95 -1.93 31.41
N LYS A 123 4.11 -2.01 30.37
CA LYS A 123 2.73 -1.49 30.43
C LYS A 123 1.72 -2.49 30.97
N GLN A 124 2.01 -3.80 30.90
CA GLN A 124 1.24 -4.82 31.59
C GLN A 124 1.22 -4.58 33.10
N ASP A 125 2.36 -4.20 33.68
CA ASP A 125 2.48 -3.82 35.09
C ASP A 125 1.65 -2.59 35.44
N LEU A 126 1.35 -1.74 34.46
CA LEU A 126 0.53 -0.52 34.60
C LEU A 126 -0.95 -0.75 34.24
N GLY A 127 -1.36 -1.96 33.88
CA GLY A 127 -2.75 -2.28 33.51
C GLY A 127 -3.23 -1.64 32.18
N VAL A 128 -2.32 -1.23 31.31
CA VAL A 128 -2.65 -0.59 30.01
C VAL A 128 -2.76 -1.65 28.92
N GLU A 129 -3.93 -1.72 28.26
CA GLU A 129 -4.11 -2.57 27.09
C GLU A 129 -3.26 -2.07 25.90
N LEU A 130 -2.49 -2.96 25.29
CA LEU A 130 -1.65 -2.66 24.14
C LEU A 130 -2.29 -3.22 22.86
N LYS A 131 -2.62 -2.33 21.95
CA LYS A 131 -3.16 -2.68 20.64
C LYS A 131 -2.04 -3.00 19.65
N ASP A 132 -2.33 -3.81 18.64
CA ASP A 132 -1.36 -4.23 17.64
C ASP A 132 -0.80 -3.05 16.84
N GLU A 133 -1.60 -2.01 16.61
CA GLU A 133 -1.20 -0.80 15.90
C GLU A 133 -0.01 -0.08 16.56
N MET A 134 0.22 -0.30 17.86
CA MET A 134 1.36 0.29 18.59
C MET A 134 2.71 -0.31 18.22
N PHE A 135 2.71 -1.43 17.48
CA PHE A 135 3.93 -2.17 17.17
C PHE A 135 4.21 -2.25 15.67
N VAL A 136 3.38 -1.63 14.84
CA VAL A 136 3.45 -1.79 13.38
C VAL A 136 3.53 -0.44 12.68
N ILE A 137 4.16 -0.45 11.50
CA ILE A 137 4.09 0.65 10.56
C ILE A 137 2.85 0.41 9.68
N PRO A 138 1.85 1.33 9.71
CA PRO A 138 0.69 1.20 8.85
C PRO A 138 1.09 1.38 7.39
N ALA A 139 0.48 0.59 6.53
CA ALA A 139 0.69 0.64 5.09
C ALA A 139 -0.62 0.36 4.35
N ILE A 140 -0.72 0.85 3.12
CA ILE A 140 -1.85 0.57 2.22
C ILE A 140 -1.39 -0.31 1.07
N ASN A 141 -2.32 -1.06 0.48
CA ASN A 141 -2.07 -1.70 -0.81
C ASN A 141 -2.00 -0.62 -1.90
N PHE A 142 -0.92 -0.60 -2.67
CA PHE A 142 -0.74 0.33 -3.76
C PHE A 142 0.21 -0.28 -4.81
N PRO A 143 -0.16 -0.35 -6.09
CA PRO A 143 -1.42 0.13 -6.70
C PRO A 143 -2.67 -0.52 -6.11
N LYS A 144 -3.81 0.19 -6.18
CA LYS A 144 -5.08 -0.25 -5.59
C LYS A 144 -5.92 -1.14 -6.49
N TRP A 145 -5.50 -1.39 -7.72
CA TRP A 145 -6.26 -2.15 -8.69
C TRP A 145 -5.75 -3.58 -8.81
N PHE A 146 -6.71 -4.51 -8.81
CA PHE A 146 -6.43 -5.94 -8.84
C PHE A 146 -7.32 -6.66 -9.84
N ILE A 147 -6.80 -7.77 -10.36
CA ILE A 147 -7.46 -8.61 -11.36
C ILE A 147 -7.74 -9.98 -10.77
N SER A 148 -8.97 -10.47 -10.92
CA SER A 148 -9.32 -11.86 -10.64
C SER A 148 -8.68 -12.79 -11.67
N SER A 149 -8.08 -13.87 -11.21
CA SER A 149 -7.49 -14.87 -12.09
C SER A 149 -8.53 -15.84 -12.67
N LYS A 150 -9.80 -15.77 -12.25
CA LYS A 150 -10.90 -16.60 -12.75
C LYS A 150 -11.66 -15.96 -13.89
N ASN A 151 -12.16 -14.75 -13.65
CA ASN A 151 -13.03 -14.05 -14.60
C ASN A 151 -12.40 -12.80 -15.21
N TYR A 152 -11.13 -12.50 -14.85
CA TYR A 152 -10.35 -11.37 -15.33
C TYR A 152 -10.94 -9.99 -14.98
N GLU A 153 -11.87 -9.92 -14.05
CA GLU A 153 -12.42 -8.66 -13.60
C GLU A 153 -11.35 -7.78 -12.96
N LEU A 154 -11.36 -6.52 -13.37
CA LEU A 154 -10.48 -5.47 -12.89
C LEU A 154 -11.27 -4.54 -11.97
N LYS A 155 -10.93 -4.51 -10.70
CA LYS A 155 -11.60 -3.68 -9.70
C LYS A 155 -10.59 -3.10 -8.70
N SER A 156 -11.01 -2.04 -8.02
CA SER A 156 -10.23 -1.50 -6.90
C SER A 156 -10.19 -2.47 -5.72
N ILE A 157 -9.21 -2.30 -4.83
CA ILE A 157 -9.11 -3.10 -3.61
C ILE A 157 -10.35 -2.92 -2.73
N ASP A 158 -10.93 -1.73 -2.71
CA ASP A 158 -12.12 -1.41 -1.95
C ASP A 158 -13.35 -2.16 -2.50
N ASP A 159 -13.55 -2.15 -3.83
CA ASP A 159 -14.61 -2.93 -4.48
C ASP A 159 -14.44 -4.44 -4.23
N TRP A 160 -13.19 -4.94 -4.27
CA TRP A 160 -12.90 -6.35 -3.97
C TRP A 160 -13.17 -6.70 -2.51
N ALA A 161 -12.90 -5.79 -1.57
CA ALA A 161 -13.19 -5.98 -0.16
C ALA A 161 -14.70 -6.08 0.11
N GLU A 162 -15.50 -5.24 -0.55
CA GLU A 162 -16.97 -5.31 -0.46
C GLU A 162 -17.52 -6.62 -1.02
N ILE A 163 -17.02 -7.07 -2.18
CA ILE A 163 -17.40 -8.37 -2.75
C ILE A 163 -16.99 -9.51 -1.80
N TRP A 164 -15.79 -9.46 -1.25
CA TRP A 164 -15.33 -10.45 -0.28
C TRP A 164 -16.23 -10.52 0.94
N LYS A 165 -16.58 -9.36 1.49
CA LYS A 165 -17.48 -9.23 2.64
C LYS A 165 -18.86 -9.84 2.34
N THR A 166 -19.44 -9.48 1.20
CA THR A 166 -20.77 -9.96 0.79
C THR A 166 -20.76 -11.48 0.54
N GLU A 167 -19.77 -11.99 -0.17
CA GLU A 167 -19.74 -13.38 -0.61
C GLU A 167 -19.21 -14.33 0.46
N ARG A 168 -18.43 -13.86 1.44
CA ARG A 168 -17.65 -14.71 2.36
C ARG A 168 -17.87 -14.48 3.83
N CYS A 169 -18.43 -13.33 4.24
CA CYS A 169 -18.63 -13.01 5.64
C CYS A 169 -20.06 -13.31 6.15
N ASN A 170 -20.95 -13.78 5.28
CA ASN A 170 -22.35 -14.04 5.64
C ASN A 170 -22.54 -15.19 6.65
N ASP A 171 -21.53 -16.04 6.85
CA ASP A 171 -21.59 -17.20 7.75
C ASP A 171 -21.04 -16.93 9.16
N GLY A 172 -20.85 -15.67 9.55
CA GLY A 172 -20.32 -15.31 10.87
C GLY A 172 -18.83 -15.65 11.08
N LYS A 173 -18.16 -16.22 10.08
CA LYS A 173 -16.72 -16.46 10.08
C LYS A 173 -16.05 -15.30 9.35
N MET A 174 -15.40 -14.43 10.09
CA MET A 174 -14.54 -13.37 9.49
C MET A 174 -13.34 -14.04 8.80
N ASP A 175 -13.48 -14.30 7.51
CA ASP A 175 -12.32 -14.61 6.67
C ASP A 175 -11.58 -13.32 6.35
N TYR A 176 -10.33 -13.23 6.76
CA TYR A 176 -9.51 -12.06 6.50
C TYR A 176 -9.25 -11.87 5.01
N PHE A 177 -9.49 -10.68 4.50
CA PHE A 177 -9.19 -10.29 3.12
C PHE A 177 -7.71 -9.93 2.90
N ALA A 178 -6.91 -9.83 3.91
CA ALA A 178 -5.48 -9.56 3.81
C ALA A 178 -4.64 -10.86 3.90
N PRO A 179 -3.83 -11.20 2.89
CA PRO A 179 -3.66 -10.52 1.60
C PRO A 179 -4.90 -10.60 0.70
N PRO A 180 -5.06 -9.68 -0.28
CA PRO A 180 -6.24 -9.66 -1.15
C PRO A 180 -6.46 -10.97 -1.89
N ARG A 181 -7.62 -11.59 -1.66
CA ARG A 181 -7.97 -12.92 -2.17
C ARG A 181 -9.08 -12.85 -3.20
N ASP A 182 -8.97 -13.71 -4.22
CA ASP A 182 -9.97 -13.85 -5.28
C ASP A 182 -11.21 -14.57 -4.75
N PRO A 183 -12.38 -13.92 -4.58
CA PRO A 183 -13.57 -14.54 -4.02
C PRO A 183 -14.12 -15.66 -4.90
N TYR A 184 -13.74 -15.69 -6.16
CA TYR A 184 -14.29 -16.61 -7.16
C TYR A 184 -13.39 -17.82 -7.46
N LYS A 185 -12.14 -17.82 -6.98
CA LYS A 185 -11.18 -18.87 -7.31
C LYS A 185 -10.58 -19.52 -6.07
N LYS A 186 -10.78 -20.82 -5.97
CA LYS A 186 -10.14 -21.68 -4.95
C LYS A 186 -9.16 -22.64 -5.61
N THR A 187 -8.05 -22.87 -4.96
CA THR A 187 -7.07 -23.89 -5.33
C THR A 187 -6.84 -24.83 -4.16
N PHE A 188 -6.83 -26.12 -4.44
CA PHE A 188 -6.46 -27.13 -3.44
C PHE A 188 -4.95 -27.08 -3.21
N ARG A 189 -4.54 -26.96 -1.96
CA ARG A 189 -3.13 -26.95 -1.56
C ARG A 189 -2.84 -28.07 -0.60
N THR A 190 -1.84 -28.88 -0.94
CA THR A 190 -1.29 -29.91 -0.07
C THR A 190 -0.20 -29.30 0.81
N PHE A 191 -0.42 -29.30 2.11
CA PHE A 191 0.56 -28.80 3.08
C PHE A 191 1.48 -29.95 3.52
N LYS A 192 2.58 -30.16 2.79
CA LYS A 192 3.62 -31.12 3.18
C LYS A 192 4.25 -30.66 4.51
N LYS A 193 4.14 -31.45 5.58
CA LYS A 193 4.82 -31.33 6.88
C LYS A 193 4.23 -30.34 7.92
N SER A 194 2.97 -30.03 7.92
CA SER A 194 2.37 -29.38 9.10
C SER A 194 1.15 -30.20 9.57
N MET A 195 0.77 -30.06 10.85
CA MET A 195 -0.49 -30.60 11.39
C MET A 195 -1.73 -29.97 10.71
N LEU A 196 -1.55 -29.16 9.67
CA LEU A 196 -2.59 -28.59 8.85
C LEU A 196 -2.98 -29.63 7.81
N THR A 197 -4.22 -30.08 7.88
CA THR A 197 -4.86 -30.89 6.85
C THR A 197 -4.86 -30.14 5.52
N ASP A 198 -4.76 -30.89 4.42
CA ASP A 198 -4.92 -30.34 3.08
C ASP A 198 -6.17 -29.48 2.99
N LYS A 199 -6.01 -28.25 2.50
CA LYS A 199 -7.06 -27.26 2.51
C LYS A 199 -7.27 -26.66 1.12
N THR A 200 -8.54 -26.43 0.78
CA THR A 200 -8.89 -25.54 -0.32
C THR A 200 -8.76 -24.10 0.16
N VAL A 201 -7.90 -23.33 -0.47
CA VAL A 201 -7.69 -21.92 -0.15
C VAL A 201 -8.04 -21.04 -1.33
N TYR A 202 -8.51 -19.83 -1.05
CA TYR A 202 -8.74 -18.84 -2.09
C TYR A 202 -7.41 -18.36 -2.67
N ASP A 203 -7.35 -18.27 -4.00
CA ASP A 203 -6.20 -17.72 -4.70
C ASP A 203 -6.05 -16.23 -4.39
N LEU A 204 -4.87 -15.70 -4.64
CA LEU A 204 -4.62 -14.27 -4.50
C LEU A 204 -5.10 -13.53 -5.75
N LEU A 205 -5.64 -12.33 -5.55
CA LEU A 205 -5.85 -11.36 -6.62
C LEU A 205 -4.48 -10.93 -7.18
N LYS A 206 -4.43 -10.65 -8.47
CA LYS A 206 -3.21 -10.18 -9.13
C LYS A 206 -3.18 -8.65 -9.13
N PRO A 207 -2.17 -8.00 -8.54
CA PRO A 207 -2.06 -6.54 -8.61
C PRO A 207 -1.79 -6.10 -10.05
N VAL A 208 -2.30 -4.93 -10.42
CA VAL A 208 -1.93 -4.26 -11.67
C VAL A 208 -0.65 -3.48 -11.42
N PRO A 209 0.49 -3.85 -12.02
CA PRO A 209 1.78 -3.25 -11.68
C PRO A 209 2.03 -1.95 -12.45
N MET A 210 1.03 -1.09 -12.54
CA MET A 210 1.11 0.16 -13.31
C MET A 210 0.69 1.33 -12.44
N VAL A 211 1.50 2.37 -12.44
CA VAL A 211 1.27 3.62 -11.72
C VAL A 211 1.60 4.82 -12.60
N LEU A 212 1.06 5.97 -12.26
CA LEU A 212 1.40 7.25 -12.83
C LEU A 212 2.30 8.00 -11.86
N ILE A 213 3.40 8.54 -12.35
CA ILE A 213 4.37 9.33 -11.57
C ILE A 213 4.62 10.67 -12.24
N CYS A 214 4.93 11.69 -11.48
CA CYS A 214 5.35 12.99 -12.01
C CYS A 214 6.75 13.38 -11.49
N PRO A 215 7.44 14.35 -12.15
CA PRO A 215 8.76 14.81 -11.73
C PRO A 215 8.81 15.37 -10.29
N ASN A 216 7.68 15.83 -9.75
CA ASN A 216 7.59 16.35 -8.38
C ASN A 216 7.35 15.25 -7.32
N GLY A 217 7.42 13.97 -7.71
CA GLY A 217 7.33 12.84 -6.80
C GLY A 217 5.91 12.37 -6.46
N HIS A 218 4.88 12.97 -7.06
CA HIS A 218 3.50 12.46 -6.87
C HIS A 218 3.30 11.15 -7.61
N ILE A 219 2.49 10.28 -7.03
CA ILE A 219 2.15 8.97 -7.57
C ILE A 219 0.65 8.75 -7.49
N SER A 220 0.08 8.18 -8.55
CA SER A 220 -1.36 7.87 -8.62
C SER A 220 -1.59 6.52 -9.28
N ASP A 221 -2.69 5.88 -8.92
CA ASP A 221 -3.26 4.81 -9.73
C ASP A 221 -3.76 5.36 -11.07
N ILE A 222 -3.83 4.48 -12.07
CA ILE A 222 -4.55 4.78 -13.29
C ILE A 222 -6.05 4.76 -12.97
N PRO A 223 -6.81 5.81 -13.28
CA PRO A 223 -8.26 5.81 -13.13
C PRO A 223 -8.89 5.01 -14.29
N TRP A 224 -8.95 3.68 -14.14
CA TRP A 224 -9.29 2.75 -15.22
C TRP A 224 -10.65 2.98 -15.85
N TYR A 225 -11.64 3.44 -15.08
CA TYR A 225 -12.95 3.78 -15.64
C TYR A 225 -12.88 5.00 -16.56
N GLN A 226 -12.22 6.07 -16.13
CA GLN A 226 -12.00 7.27 -16.93
C GLN A 226 -11.14 6.96 -18.16
N TYR A 227 -10.08 6.15 -17.98
CA TYR A 227 -9.26 5.69 -19.10
C TYR A 227 -10.12 4.95 -20.15
N PHE A 228 -10.96 4.04 -19.71
CA PHE A 228 -11.86 3.29 -20.60
C PHE A 228 -12.79 4.22 -21.36
N CYS A 229 -13.44 5.16 -20.67
CA CYS A 229 -14.34 6.14 -21.28
C CYS A 229 -13.61 7.08 -22.27
N ALA A 230 -12.43 7.58 -21.91
CA ALA A 230 -11.63 8.43 -22.78
C ALA A 230 -11.23 7.70 -24.07
N LYS A 231 -10.81 6.45 -23.96
CA LYS A 231 -10.46 5.62 -25.13
C LYS A 231 -11.69 5.31 -26.00
N LEU A 232 -12.85 5.07 -25.41
CA LEU A 232 -14.11 4.89 -26.16
C LEU A 232 -14.52 6.14 -26.93
N ALA A 233 -14.25 7.32 -26.39
CA ALA A 233 -14.49 8.60 -27.05
C ALA A 233 -13.45 8.94 -28.12
N GLY A 234 -12.40 8.12 -28.29
CA GLY A 234 -11.33 8.35 -29.26
C GLY A 234 -10.29 9.38 -28.81
N GLU A 235 -10.20 9.67 -27.50
CA GLU A 235 -9.22 10.61 -26.96
C GLU A 235 -7.78 10.16 -27.22
N LYS A 236 -6.93 11.11 -27.60
CA LYS A 236 -5.48 10.91 -27.69
C LYS A 236 -4.88 11.00 -26.30
N ILE A 237 -4.47 9.87 -25.76
CA ILE A 237 -3.94 9.74 -24.38
C ILE A 237 -2.45 10.12 -24.27
N ASP A 238 -1.76 10.25 -25.38
CA ASP A 238 -0.31 10.51 -25.50
C ASP A 238 0.02 11.93 -25.96
N ARG A 239 -0.92 12.88 -25.82
CA ARG A 239 -0.71 14.28 -26.22
C ARG A 239 0.49 14.87 -25.50
N PRO A 240 1.45 15.48 -26.23
CA PRO A 240 2.62 16.11 -25.61
C PRO A 240 2.26 17.18 -24.58
N GLU A 241 1.20 17.92 -24.82
CA GLU A 241 0.66 18.97 -23.95
C GLU A 241 -0.06 18.45 -22.70
N GLY A 242 -0.25 17.14 -22.60
CA GLY A 242 -1.01 16.53 -21.53
C GLY A 242 -2.52 16.56 -21.78
N PHE A 243 -3.29 15.85 -20.94
CA PHE A 243 -4.75 15.85 -21.00
C PHE A 243 -5.38 15.55 -19.64
N GLU A 244 -6.68 15.88 -19.51
CA GLU A 244 -7.44 15.70 -18.29
C GLU A 244 -8.02 14.27 -18.22
N LEU A 245 -7.31 13.35 -17.60
CA LEU A 245 -7.77 11.97 -17.45
C LEU A 245 -8.64 11.78 -16.21
N PHE A 246 -8.20 12.31 -15.08
CA PHE A 246 -8.81 12.02 -13.78
C PHE A 246 -10.20 12.62 -13.60
N ASN A 247 -10.44 13.76 -14.26
CA ASN A 247 -11.74 14.43 -14.29
C ASN A 247 -12.50 14.15 -15.59
N TYR A 248 -12.04 13.15 -16.37
CA TYR A 248 -12.75 12.78 -17.58
C TYR A 248 -14.16 12.32 -17.23
N ASP A 249 -15.14 12.79 -17.99
CA ASP A 249 -16.54 12.48 -17.74
C ASP A 249 -16.77 10.98 -17.75
N TYR A 250 -17.35 10.52 -16.66
CA TYR A 250 -17.72 9.13 -16.53
C TYR A 250 -19.01 8.87 -17.35
N VAL A 251 -18.87 8.10 -18.40
CA VAL A 251 -20.02 7.61 -19.14
C VAL A 251 -20.50 6.31 -18.51
N SER A 252 -21.72 6.29 -17.97
CA SER A 252 -22.32 5.09 -17.43
C SER A 252 -22.44 3.99 -18.48
N CYS A 253 -22.47 2.75 -18.02
CA CYS A 253 -22.64 1.62 -18.92
C CYS A 253 -24.02 1.65 -19.57
N PRO A 254 -24.15 1.64 -20.91
CA PRO A 254 -25.48 1.72 -21.59
C PRO A 254 -26.42 0.56 -21.20
N LYS A 255 -25.89 -0.55 -20.73
CA LYS A 255 -26.68 -1.72 -20.28
C LYS A 255 -26.91 -1.77 -18.77
N SER A 256 -26.31 -0.87 -18.02
CA SER A 256 -26.47 -0.69 -16.56
C SER A 256 -26.27 0.80 -16.26
N PRO A 257 -27.26 1.65 -16.54
CA PRO A 257 -27.10 3.12 -16.46
C PRO A 257 -26.70 3.62 -15.07
N ASP A 258 -27.12 2.91 -14.03
CA ASP A 258 -26.84 3.25 -12.62
C ASP A 258 -25.51 2.65 -12.12
N GLU A 259 -24.82 1.85 -12.95
CA GLU A 259 -23.60 1.15 -12.56
C GLU A 259 -22.41 1.57 -13.41
N LYS A 260 -21.23 1.45 -12.82
CA LYS A 260 -19.98 1.57 -13.54
C LYS A 260 -19.80 0.42 -14.53
N HIS A 261 -18.98 0.64 -15.56
CA HIS A 261 -18.57 -0.45 -16.45
C HIS A 261 -17.90 -1.57 -15.64
N ASN A 262 -18.36 -2.81 -15.79
CA ASN A 262 -17.69 -3.96 -15.19
C ASN A 262 -16.50 -4.38 -16.09
N LEU A 263 -15.32 -3.85 -15.79
CA LEU A 263 -14.13 -4.00 -16.61
C LEU A 263 -13.48 -5.37 -16.40
N GLN A 264 -13.08 -5.98 -17.51
CA GLN A 264 -12.26 -7.18 -17.56
C GLN A 264 -10.96 -6.89 -18.32
N TRP A 265 -9.84 -7.38 -17.79
CA TRP A 265 -8.54 -7.27 -18.46
C TRP A 265 -8.24 -8.55 -19.22
N ILE A 266 -8.32 -8.48 -20.53
CA ILE A 266 -8.09 -9.64 -21.41
C ILE A 266 -6.69 -9.51 -22.02
N THR A 267 -5.81 -10.48 -21.72
CA THR A 267 -4.48 -10.58 -22.32
C THR A 267 -4.50 -11.61 -23.43
N ASN A 268 -4.16 -11.20 -24.65
CA ASN A 268 -3.95 -12.11 -25.77
C ASN A 268 -2.48 -12.52 -25.82
N ARG A 269 -2.16 -13.74 -25.43
CA ARG A 269 -0.79 -14.28 -25.42
C ARG A 269 -0.11 -14.32 -26.80
N ASN A 270 -0.88 -14.20 -27.89
CA ASN A 270 -0.40 -14.34 -29.26
C ASN A 270 -0.11 -12.99 -29.98
N GLN A 271 -0.37 -11.86 -29.32
CA GLN A 271 -0.06 -10.56 -29.90
C GLN A 271 1.11 -9.97 -29.08
N GLY A 272 2.30 -10.05 -29.63
CA GLY A 272 3.49 -9.43 -29.04
C GLY A 272 3.27 -7.97 -28.72
N GLU A 273 3.86 -7.46 -27.63
CA GLU A 273 3.88 -6.05 -27.18
C GLU A 273 2.56 -5.41 -26.73
N SER A 274 1.43 -6.07 -26.83
CA SER A 274 0.16 -5.48 -26.37
C SER A 274 -0.12 -5.87 -24.93
N TRP A 275 -0.32 -4.88 -24.06
CA TRP A 275 -0.78 -5.06 -22.67
C TRP A 275 -2.16 -5.70 -22.59
N GLY A 276 -2.80 -5.99 -23.73
CA GLY A 276 -4.11 -6.59 -23.83
C GLY A 276 -5.21 -5.57 -24.11
N THR A 277 -6.40 -5.90 -23.66
CA THR A 277 -7.63 -5.16 -23.96
C THR A 277 -8.47 -5.06 -22.69
N LEU A 278 -9.04 -3.89 -22.42
CA LEU A 278 -10.11 -3.75 -21.44
C LEU A 278 -11.46 -3.99 -22.16
N LYS A 279 -12.29 -4.81 -21.54
CA LYS A 279 -13.64 -5.12 -22.04
C LYS A 279 -14.64 -4.91 -20.91
N CYS A 280 -15.76 -4.26 -21.20
CA CYS A 280 -16.90 -4.26 -20.28
C CYS A 280 -17.71 -5.55 -20.45
N SER A 281 -17.89 -6.33 -19.38
CA SER A 281 -18.68 -7.56 -19.43
C SER A 281 -20.19 -7.30 -19.72
N HIS A 282 -20.72 -6.13 -19.36
CA HIS A 282 -22.12 -5.77 -19.55
C HIS A 282 -22.41 -5.31 -20.98
N CYS A 283 -21.76 -4.25 -21.44
CA CYS A 283 -22.03 -3.68 -22.77
C CYS A 283 -21.15 -4.24 -23.89
N GLN A 284 -20.18 -5.11 -23.57
CA GLN A 284 -19.27 -5.77 -24.50
C GLN A 284 -18.31 -4.81 -25.25
N ARG A 285 -18.35 -3.50 -24.99
CA ARG A 285 -17.40 -2.55 -25.57
C ARG A 285 -15.98 -2.88 -25.12
N THR A 286 -15.03 -2.64 -26.02
CA THR A 286 -13.61 -2.96 -25.80
C THR A 286 -12.73 -1.76 -26.14
N VAL A 287 -11.62 -1.61 -25.41
CA VAL A 287 -10.55 -0.65 -25.72
C VAL A 287 -9.20 -1.35 -25.63
N SER A 288 -8.34 -1.08 -26.59
CA SER A 288 -6.97 -1.61 -26.58
C SER A 288 -6.12 -0.86 -25.56
N LEU A 289 -5.25 -1.59 -24.88
CA LEU A 289 -4.20 -1.05 -24.02
C LEU A 289 -2.91 -0.72 -24.79
N ALA A 290 -2.92 -0.85 -26.11
CA ALA A 290 -1.78 -0.40 -26.93
C ALA A 290 -1.51 1.10 -26.68
N GLY A 291 -0.24 1.44 -26.49
CA GLY A 291 0.19 2.81 -26.21
C GLY A 291 -0.04 3.31 -24.79
N ILE A 292 -0.53 2.46 -23.87
CA ILE A 292 -0.77 2.87 -22.47
C ILE A 292 0.49 3.40 -21.77
N MET A 293 1.67 2.88 -22.15
CA MET A 293 2.95 3.35 -21.60
C MET A 293 3.29 4.80 -21.96
N ASN A 294 2.64 5.33 -23.00
CA ASN A 294 2.87 6.71 -23.47
C ASN A 294 1.81 7.70 -22.96
N ILE A 295 0.94 7.26 -22.05
CA ILE A 295 -0.10 8.11 -21.48
C ILE A 295 0.49 9.32 -20.76
N LYS A 296 -0.09 10.50 -20.97
CA LYS A 296 0.39 11.78 -20.42
C LYS A 296 -0.72 12.58 -19.73
N PRO A 297 -1.30 12.09 -18.64
CA PRO A 297 -2.31 12.83 -17.91
C PRO A 297 -1.70 13.96 -17.08
N PHE A 298 -2.47 15.00 -16.79
CA PHE A 298 -2.09 16.01 -15.83
C PHE A 298 -2.05 15.44 -14.41
N CYS A 299 -1.03 15.87 -13.64
CA CYS A 299 -0.88 15.48 -12.26
C CYS A 299 -1.96 16.14 -11.37
N ARG A 300 -2.51 15.37 -10.44
CA ARG A 300 -3.44 15.85 -9.41
C ARG A 300 -2.76 16.15 -8.07
N GLY A 301 -1.44 16.01 -8.01
CA GLY A 301 -0.69 16.18 -6.76
C GLY A 301 -1.00 15.12 -5.70
N GLU A 302 -1.32 13.90 -6.10
CA GLU A 302 -1.70 12.84 -5.16
C GLU A 302 -0.50 12.31 -4.39
N ARG A 303 -0.68 12.21 -3.06
CA ARG A 303 0.24 11.59 -2.11
C ARG A 303 -0.52 10.51 -1.32
N PRO A 304 -0.66 9.29 -1.88
CA PRO A 304 -1.48 8.24 -1.27
C PRO A 304 -1.01 7.81 0.13
N TRP A 305 0.25 8.07 0.46
CA TRP A 305 0.85 7.77 1.76
C TRP A 305 0.54 8.79 2.85
N ASP A 306 0.01 9.96 2.50
CA ASP A 306 -0.24 11.05 3.45
C ASP A 306 -1.75 11.12 3.72
N SER A 307 -2.15 10.75 4.93
CA SER A 307 -3.56 10.74 5.32
C SER A 307 -4.16 12.14 5.50
N GLU A 308 -3.33 13.11 5.87
CA GLU A 308 -3.75 14.49 6.14
C GLU A 308 -3.71 15.36 4.89
N ASN A 309 -2.62 15.24 4.10
CA ASN A 309 -2.37 16.07 2.93
C ASN A 309 -2.32 15.22 1.65
N ARG A 310 -3.41 14.51 1.36
CA ARG A 310 -3.49 13.57 0.23
C ARG A 310 -3.30 14.19 -1.14
N ARG A 311 -3.48 15.50 -1.26
CA ARG A 311 -3.35 16.23 -2.53
C ARG A 311 -2.76 17.61 -2.32
N GLU A 312 -1.95 18.03 -3.28
CA GLU A 312 -1.44 19.38 -3.39
C GLU A 312 -1.49 19.87 -4.84
N ILE A 313 -1.37 21.17 -5.03
CA ILE A 313 -1.29 21.74 -6.37
C ILE A 313 0.07 21.36 -6.98
N CYS A 314 0.05 20.71 -8.14
CA CYS A 314 1.25 20.28 -8.84
C CYS A 314 1.46 21.06 -10.13
N MET A 315 2.39 21.98 -10.09
CA MET A 315 2.74 22.85 -11.22
C MET A 315 4.22 22.72 -11.56
N SER A 316 4.57 22.93 -12.82
CA SER A 316 5.94 23.09 -13.31
C SER A 316 6.04 24.49 -13.92
N GLY A 317 6.49 25.46 -13.13
CA GLY A 317 6.38 26.88 -13.49
C GLY A 317 4.91 27.32 -13.53
N HIS A 318 4.46 27.81 -14.69
CA HIS A 318 3.07 28.23 -14.92
C HIS A 318 2.17 27.11 -15.46
N ASP A 319 2.75 25.96 -15.85
CA ASP A 319 2.02 24.87 -16.49
C ASP A 319 1.70 23.75 -15.51
N ARG A 320 0.65 23.00 -15.80
CA ARG A 320 0.31 21.78 -15.05
C ARG A 320 1.32 20.68 -15.33
N THR A 321 1.79 20.04 -14.27
CA THR A 321 2.76 18.94 -14.41
C THR A 321 2.10 17.72 -15.06
N ILE A 322 2.80 17.13 -16.01
CA ILE A 322 2.38 15.91 -16.71
C ILE A 322 2.93 14.68 -15.99
N MET A 323 2.11 13.67 -15.84
CA MET A 323 2.51 12.36 -15.32
C MET A 323 2.95 11.43 -16.43
N GLN A 324 3.75 10.45 -16.09
CA GLN A 324 4.20 9.37 -16.94
C GLN A 324 3.89 8.02 -16.32
N MET A 325 3.70 7.00 -17.16
CA MET A 325 3.52 5.63 -16.73
C MET A 325 4.84 5.06 -16.20
N ALA A 326 4.75 4.36 -15.08
CA ALA A 326 5.82 3.53 -14.54
C ALA A 326 5.29 2.13 -14.20
N LEU A 327 6.16 1.14 -14.36
CA LEU A 327 5.89 -0.23 -13.91
C LEU A 327 6.47 -0.42 -12.50
N VAL A 328 5.71 -1.10 -11.67
CA VAL A 328 6.15 -1.52 -10.34
C VAL A 328 6.65 -2.97 -10.48
N THR A 329 7.94 -3.19 -10.23
CA THR A 329 8.61 -4.50 -10.37
C THR A 329 9.21 -4.96 -9.04
#